data_ea08102aa39e752a827c740e4b2b6115
#
_entry.id   ea08102aa39e752a827c740e4b2b6115
#
_cell.length_a   1.000
_cell.length_b   1.000
_cell.length_c   1.000
_cell.angle_alpha   90.00
_cell.angle_beta   90.00
_cell.angle_gamma   90.00
#
_symmetry.space_group_name_H-M   'P 1'
#
loop_
_entity.id
_entity.type
_entity.pdbx_description
1 polymer ?
#
loop_
_entity_poly.entity_id
_entity_poly.type
_entity_poly.pdbx_seq_one_letter_code
_entity_poly.pdbx_strand_id
1 'polypeptide(L)'
;VFSGTLILSGSMNTGRDIAAARMMGADFAYLGTRFLSTREAMIPQDYKDMLATSRAADILYTPNISGVPANFLKPSIRAAGLDPDDLPPPHALDLSKEVKAWKTIWSAGHGVGAIDDCPSTAELCASLIKDYKAAFANAASDPFK
;
A
#
# COMPACT_ATOMS: atom_id res chain seq x y z
N VAL A 1 14.91 9.13 -23.99
CA VAL A 1 13.99 9.65 -22.96
C VAL A 1 12.61 9.11 -23.27
N PHE A 2 11.92 8.54 -22.27
CA PHE A 2 10.56 8.01 -22.43
C PHE A 2 9.58 9.20 -22.59
N SER A 3 8.71 9.11 -23.63
CA SER A 3 7.76 10.17 -23.98
C SER A 3 6.28 9.75 -23.78
N GLY A 4 6.04 8.59 -23.20
CA GLY A 4 4.69 8.09 -22.90
C GLY A 4 4.19 8.52 -21.53
N THR A 5 2.99 8.10 -21.17
CA THR A 5 2.37 8.35 -19.86
C THR A 5 3.18 7.71 -18.75
N LEU A 6 3.53 8.51 -17.73
CA LEU A 6 4.29 8.08 -16.57
C LEU A 6 3.35 7.98 -15.35
N ILE A 7 3.30 6.79 -14.76
CA ILE A 7 2.52 6.51 -13.54
C ILE A 7 3.49 6.22 -12.42
N LEU A 8 3.45 7.00 -11.33
CA LEU A 8 4.24 6.74 -10.14
C LEU A 8 3.41 5.98 -9.10
N SER A 9 3.98 4.91 -8.56
CA SER A 9 3.35 4.07 -7.54
C SER A 9 4.32 3.76 -6.40
N GLY A 10 3.76 3.36 -5.26
CA GLY A 10 4.49 2.94 -4.08
C GLY A 10 4.46 3.97 -2.95
N SER A 11 4.10 3.51 -1.76
CA SER A 11 4.05 4.29 -0.50
C SER A 11 3.25 5.60 -0.55
N MET A 12 2.28 5.71 -1.45
CA MET A 12 1.41 6.88 -1.58
C MET A 12 0.11 6.67 -0.86
N ASN A 13 -0.26 7.59 0.06
CA ASN A 13 -1.45 7.47 0.92
C ASN A 13 -2.23 8.77 1.04
N THR A 14 -1.62 9.91 0.72
CA THR A 14 -2.18 11.25 0.92
C THR A 14 -2.21 12.03 -0.38
N GLY A 15 -3.02 13.09 -0.43
CA GLY A 15 -3.01 14.04 -1.57
C GLY A 15 -1.68 14.78 -1.71
N ARG A 16 -0.90 14.90 -0.63
CA ARG A 16 0.45 15.46 -0.66
C ARG A 16 1.41 14.55 -1.45
N ASP A 17 1.29 13.23 -1.31
CA ASP A 17 2.11 12.27 -2.08
C ASP A 17 1.78 12.36 -3.57
N ILE A 18 0.48 12.54 -3.90
CA ILE A 18 0.04 12.75 -5.29
C ILE A 18 0.63 14.06 -5.85
N ALA A 19 0.64 15.14 -5.05
CA ALA A 19 1.24 16.40 -5.47
C ALA A 19 2.75 16.26 -5.70
N ALA A 20 3.46 15.55 -4.82
CA ALA A 20 4.88 15.25 -4.99
C ALA A 20 5.14 14.45 -6.27
N ALA A 21 4.34 13.41 -6.56
CA ALA A 21 4.45 12.64 -7.79
C ALA A 21 4.31 13.54 -9.04
N ARG A 22 3.36 14.47 -9.03
CA ARG A 22 3.17 15.46 -10.11
C ARG A 22 4.37 16.40 -10.25
N MET A 23 4.91 16.90 -9.14
CA MET A 23 6.11 17.74 -9.14
C MET A 23 7.35 17.01 -9.66
N MET A 24 7.43 15.69 -9.47
CA MET A 24 8.48 14.83 -10.02
C MET A 24 8.30 14.51 -11.51
N GLY A 25 7.21 14.96 -12.13
CA GLY A 25 6.93 14.79 -13.56
C GLY A 25 6.07 13.58 -13.91
N ALA A 26 5.47 12.89 -12.93
CA ALA A 26 4.51 11.83 -13.22
C ALA A 26 3.16 12.42 -13.70
N ASP A 27 2.54 11.74 -14.66
CA ASP A 27 1.19 12.10 -15.15
C ASP A 27 0.12 11.65 -14.16
N PHE A 28 0.31 10.47 -13.54
CA PHE A 28 -0.61 9.88 -12.57
C PHE A 28 0.13 9.33 -11.36
N ALA A 29 -0.57 9.28 -10.23
CA ALA A 29 -0.20 8.54 -9.04
C ALA A 29 -1.11 7.32 -8.89
N TYR A 30 -0.54 6.15 -8.52
CA TYR A 30 -1.28 4.91 -8.31
C TYR A 30 -1.22 4.51 -6.85
N LEU A 31 -2.38 4.47 -6.19
CA LEU A 31 -2.53 4.10 -4.79
C LEU A 31 -3.23 2.74 -4.69
N GLY A 32 -2.62 1.78 -3.98
CA GLY A 32 -3.19 0.45 -3.74
C GLY A 32 -3.65 0.30 -2.29
N THR A 33 -2.70 0.12 -1.37
CA THR A 33 -2.96 -0.21 0.05
C THR A 33 -3.89 0.78 0.73
N ARG A 34 -3.81 2.07 0.41
CA ARG A 34 -4.69 3.09 0.98
C ARG A 34 -6.17 2.83 0.71
N PHE A 35 -6.50 2.33 -0.49
CA PHE A 35 -7.88 1.99 -0.84
C PHE A 35 -8.36 0.67 -0.24
N LEU A 36 -7.45 -0.24 0.16
CA LEU A 36 -7.82 -1.42 0.94
C LEU A 36 -8.40 -1.01 2.31
N SER A 37 -7.89 0.06 2.91
CA SER A 37 -8.40 0.62 4.17
C SER A 37 -9.57 1.58 3.92
N THR A 38 -10.60 1.10 3.22
CA THR A 38 -11.90 1.81 3.05
C THR A 38 -13.05 0.91 3.46
N ARG A 39 -14.18 1.52 3.83
CA ARG A 39 -15.37 0.75 4.26
C ARG A 39 -15.89 -0.18 3.17
N GLU A 40 -15.81 0.24 1.90
CA GLU A 40 -16.32 -0.50 0.75
C GLU A 40 -15.37 -1.57 0.23
N ALA A 41 -14.10 -1.57 0.63
CA ALA A 41 -13.16 -2.61 0.23
C ALA A 41 -13.66 -4.00 0.71
N MET A 42 -13.78 -4.92 -0.24
CA MET A 42 -14.29 -6.29 0.00
C MET A 42 -13.19 -7.20 0.57
N ILE A 43 -12.56 -6.77 1.66
CA ILE A 43 -11.57 -7.54 2.42
C ILE A 43 -12.07 -7.79 3.85
N PRO A 44 -11.59 -8.83 4.55
CA PRO A 44 -11.95 -9.08 5.95
C PRO A 44 -11.65 -7.89 6.86
N GLN A 45 -12.44 -7.71 7.92
CA GLN A 45 -12.23 -6.64 8.89
C GLN A 45 -10.85 -6.74 9.56
N ASP A 46 -10.44 -7.96 9.92
CA ASP A 46 -9.12 -8.23 10.51
C ASP A 46 -7.97 -7.72 9.62
N TYR A 47 -8.14 -7.78 8.29
CA TYR A 47 -7.16 -7.22 7.37
C TYR A 47 -7.13 -5.69 7.45
N LYS A 48 -8.30 -5.02 7.49
CA LYS A 48 -8.37 -3.56 7.65
C LYS A 48 -7.74 -3.10 8.96
N ASP A 49 -8.02 -3.81 10.05
CA ASP A 49 -7.46 -3.53 11.38
C ASP A 49 -5.94 -3.73 11.40
N MET A 50 -5.46 -4.77 10.70
CA MET A 50 -4.03 -5.02 10.56
C MET A 50 -3.35 -3.93 9.74
N LEU A 51 -3.97 -3.41 8.67
CA LEU A 51 -3.43 -2.27 7.92
C LEU A 51 -3.29 -1.03 8.80
N ALA A 52 -4.30 -0.72 9.62
CA ALA A 52 -4.30 0.45 10.50
C ALA A 52 -3.26 0.39 11.63
N THR A 53 -2.83 -0.81 12.01
CA THR A 53 -1.87 -1.02 13.12
C THR A 53 -0.44 -1.30 12.66
N SER A 54 -0.25 -1.67 11.38
CA SER A 54 1.06 -2.03 10.82
C SER A 54 1.94 -0.82 10.51
N ARG A 55 3.24 -1.05 10.43
CA ARG A 55 4.26 -0.08 10.05
C ARG A 55 5.11 -0.62 8.89
N ALA A 56 5.94 0.21 8.30
CA ALA A 56 6.84 -0.19 7.21
C ALA A 56 7.75 -1.38 7.60
N ALA A 57 8.17 -1.47 8.87
CA ALA A 57 8.97 -2.58 9.40
C ALA A 57 8.21 -3.92 9.43
N ASP A 58 6.87 -3.87 9.37
CA ASP A 58 6.03 -5.07 9.32
C ASP A 58 5.84 -5.61 7.89
N ILE A 59 6.42 -4.95 6.89
CA ILE A 59 6.41 -5.44 5.51
C ILE A 59 7.63 -6.32 5.27
N LEU A 60 7.37 -7.53 4.80
CA LEU A 60 8.37 -8.47 4.32
C LEU A 60 8.28 -8.62 2.82
N TYR A 61 9.35 -8.29 2.11
CA TYR A 61 9.48 -8.56 0.67
C TYR A 61 10.11 -9.94 0.48
N THR A 62 9.36 -10.89 -0.05
CA THR A 62 9.81 -12.26 -0.19
C THR A 62 9.09 -13.01 -1.31
N PRO A 63 9.77 -13.95 -2.00
CA PRO A 63 9.12 -14.90 -2.90
C PRO A 63 8.55 -16.13 -2.16
N ASN A 64 8.89 -16.33 -0.86
CA ASN A 64 8.69 -17.58 -0.15
C ASN A 64 7.21 -17.88 0.21
N ILE A 65 6.31 -16.93 -0.03
CA ILE A 65 4.86 -17.14 0.21
C ILE A 65 4.15 -17.54 -1.09
N SER A 66 4.45 -16.85 -2.20
CA SER A 66 3.70 -16.97 -3.46
C SER A 66 4.52 -17.50 -4.64
N GLY A 67 5.80 -17.80 -4.43
CA GLY A 67 6.72 -18.17 -5.52
C GLY A 67 7.21 -16.96 -6.35
N VAL A 68 6.57 -15.81 -6.21
CA VAL A 68 7.00 -14.53 -6.84
C VAL A 68 7.29 -13.50 -5.75
N PRO A 69 8.34 -12.67 -5.93
CA PRO A 69 8.64 -11.61 -4.98
C PRO A 69 7.47 -10.63 -4.82
N ALA A 70 6.97 -10.50 -3.59
CA ALA A 70 5.89 -9.59 -3.23
C ALA A 70 6.04 -9.10 -1.79
N ASN A 71 5.32 -8.05 -1.44
CA ASN A 71 5.27 -7.51 -0.09
C ASN A 71 4.14 -8.16 0.71
N PHE A 72 4.45 -8.69 1.89
CA PHE A 72 3.50 -9.31 2.80
C PHE A 72 3.56 -8.68 4.19
N LEU A 73 2.43 -8.68 4.88
CA LEU A 73 2.32 -8.26 6.28
C LEU A 73 2.84 -9.36 7.20
N LYS A 74 3.95 -9.13 7.89
CA LYS A 74 4.51 -10.06 8.89
C LYS A 74 3.48 -10.52 9.92
N PRO A 75 2.59 -9.64 10.46
CA PRO A 75 1.53 -10.09 11.37
C PRO A 75 0.60 -11.13 10.75
N SER A 76 0.26 -11.02 9.46
CA SER A 76 -0.58 -12.02 8.79
C SER A 76 0.14 -13.36 8.57
N ILE A 77 1.46 -13.32 8.34
CA ILE A 77 2.30 -14.52 8.24
C ILE A 77 2.30 -15.26 9.60
N ARG A 78 2.49 -14.51 10.70
CA ARG A 78 2.44 -15.07 12.07
C ARG A 78 1.06 -15.62 12.40
N ALA A 79 -0.01 -14.93 12.04
CA ALA A 79 -1.39 -15.40 12.24
C ALA A 79 -1.70 -16.68 11.44
N ALA A 80 -1.00 -16.91 10.32
CA ALA A 80 -1.07 -18.15 9.56
C ALA A 80 -0.20 -19.28 10.13
N GLY A 81 0.48 -19.06 11.26
CA GLY A 81 1.32 -20.07 11.93
C GLY A 81 2.74 -20.19 11.35
N LEU A 82 3.19 -19.23 10.57
CA LEU A 82 4.52 -19.20 9.98
C LEU A 82 5.41 -18.15 10.67
N ASP A 83 6.73 -18.40 10.68
CA ASP A 83 7.70 -17.41 11.14
C ASP A 83 8.15 -16.56 9.93
N PRO A 84 7.90 -15.24 9.92
CA PRO A 84 8.36 -14.38 8.83
C PRO A 84 9.89 -14.29 8.69
N ASP A 85 10.63 -14.62 9.75
CA ASP A 85 12.10 -14.58 9.76
C ASP A 85 12.72 -15.94 9.39
N ASP A 86 11.90 -17.04 9.33
CA ASP A 86 12.32 -18.39 8.93
C ASP A 86 11.26 -19.03 8.00
N LEU A 87 11.05 -18.43 6.83
CA LEU A 87 10.13 -18.97 5.84
C LEU A 87 10.80 -20.07 5.01
N PRO A 88 10.05 -21.14 4.67
CA PRO A 88 10.56 -22.17 3.77
C PRO A 88 10.92 -21.57 2.41
N PRO A 89 11.84 -22.21 1.67
CA PRO A 89 12.18 -21.75 0.32
C PRO A 89 10.94 -21.75 -0.59
N PRO A 90 10.89 -20.89 -1.62
CA PRO A 90 9.76 -20.85 -2.53
C PRO A 90 9.59 -22.21 -3.22
N HIS A 91 8.41 -22.79 -3.10
CA HIS A 91 8.06 -23.98 -3.84
C HIS A 91 7.66 -23.61 -5.27
N ALA A 92 7.88 -24.51 -6.23
CA ALA A 92 7.28 -24.39 -7.55
C ALA A 92 5.75 -24.18 -7.37
N LEU A 93 5.22 -23.19 -8.06
CA LEU A 93 3.82 -22.73 -8.00
C LEU A 93 2.83 -23.91 -7.97
N ASP A 94 2.36 -24.30 -6.79
CA ASP A 94 1.22 -25.19 -6.63
C ASP A 94 -0.02 -24.32 -6.40
N LEU A 95 -0.66 -23.92 -7.49
CA LEU A 95 -1.84 -23.05 -7.49
C LEU A 95 -2.96 -23.54 -6.55
N SER A 96 -3.01 -24.85 -6.25
CA SER A 96 -4.01 -25.42 -5.33
C SER A 96 -3.74 -25.10 -3.86
N LYS A 97 -2.47 -24.92 -3.48
CA LYS A 97 -2.05 -24.52 -2.13
C LYS A 97 -1.96 -23.01 -1.98
N GLU A 98 -1.60 -22.30 -3.03
CA GLU A 98 -1.54 -20.82 -3.07
C GLU A 98 -2.90 -20.18 -2.80
N VAL A 99 -3.99 -20.74 -3.31
CA VAL A 99 -5.36 -20.24 -3.02
C VAL A 99 -5.66 -20.18 -1.52
N LYS A 100 -5.03 -21.03 -0.70
CA LYS A 100 -5.14 -20.96 0.78
C LYS A 100 -4.26 -19.88 1.39
N ALA A 101 -3.03 -19.73 0.92
CA ALA A 101 -2.11 -18.70 1.42
C ALA A 101 -2.66 -17.27 1.15
N TRP A 102 -3.16 -17.01 -0.04
CA TRP A 102 -3.75 -15.72 -0.41
C TRP A 102 -5.00 -15.33 0.41
N LYS A 103 -5.68 -16.31 1.03
CA LYS A 103 -6.84 -16.04 1.88
C LYS A 103 -6.47 -15.54 3.28
N THR A 104 -5.29 -15.89 3.78
CA THR A 104 -4.89 -15.67 5.17
C THR A 104 -3.59 -14.87 5.33
N ILE A 105 -2.73 -14.83 4.32
CA ILE A 105 -1.50 -14.03 4.31
C ILE A 105 -1.72 -12.84 3.38
N TRP A 106 -1.64 -11.64 3.95
CA TRP A 106 -2.08 -10.41 3.31
C TRP A 106 -0.91 -9.53 2.89
N SER A 107 -1.12 -8.77 1.82
CA SER A 107 -0.12 -7.89 1.22
C SER A 107 -0.37 -6.43 1.58
N ALA A 108 0.69 -5.66 1.74
CA ALA A 108 0.59 -4.21 1.83
C ALA A 108 1.89 -3.55 1.32
N GLY A 109 1.78 -2.32 0.83
CA GLY A 109 2.96 -1.52 0.51
C GLY A 109 3.63 -0.93 1.75
N HIS A 110 4.90 -0.54 1.62
CA HIS A 110 5.69 0.05 2.72
C HIS A 110 5.10 1.34 3.29
N GLY A 111 4.22 2.02 2.56
CA GLY A 111 3.48 3.19 3.04
C GLY A 111 2.39 2.88 4.07
N VAL A 112 2.15 1.62 4.43
CA VAL A 112 1.10 1.20 5.36
C VAL A 112 1.12 1.97 6.67
N GLY A 113 2.29 2.35 7.17
CA GLY A 113 2.43 3.08 8.43
C GLY A 113 1.82 4.50 8.46
N ALA A 114 1.36 5.02 7.32
CA ALA A 114 0.62 6.27 7.22
C ALA A 114 -0.91 6.05 7.12
N ILE A 115 -1.39 4.83 7.34
CA ILE A 115 -2.81 4.46 7.30
C ILE A 115 -3.25 4.17 8.73
N ASP A 116 -4.13 5.00 9.28
CA ASP A 116 -4.62 4.92 10.66
C ASP A 116 -6.15 4.98 10.76
N ASP A 117 -6.84 5.03 9.60
CA ASP A 117 -8.29 5.15 9.51
C ASP A 117 -8.89 4.21 8.44
N CYS A 118 -10.22 4.08 8.46
CA CYS A 118 -10.98 3.33 7.47
C CYS A 118 -12.23 4.13 7.04
N PRO A 119 -12.04 5.23 6.27
CA PRO A 119 -13.14 6.06 5.78
C PRO A 119 -13.94 5.38 4.68
N SER A 120 -15.03 5.99 4.22
CA SER A 120 -15.61 5.63 2.92
C SER A 120 -14.66 6.04 1.77
N THR A 121 -14.80 5.38 0.64
CA THR A 121 -14.06 5.74 -0.57
C THR A 121 -14.30 7.19 -0.97
N ALA A 122 -15.55 7.68 -0.81
CA ALA A 122 -15.89 9.07 -1.10
C ALA A 122 -15.17 10.06 -0.17
N GLU A 123 -15.14 9.79 1.14
CA GLU A 123 -14.41 10.60 2.12
C GLU A 123 -12.90 10.58 1.85
N LEU A 124 -12.34 9.42 1.53
CA LEU A 124 -10.95 9.29 1.16
C LEU A 124 -10.63 10.14 -0.08
N CYS A 125 -11.40 10.03 -1.15
CA CYS A 125 -11.20 10.82 -2.36
C CYS A 125 -11.29 12.34 -2.08
N ALA A 126 -12.25 12.77 -1.27
CA ALA A 126 -12.40 14.17 -0.87
C ALA A 126 -11.17 14.67 -0.08
N SER A 127 -10.65 13.85 0.84
CA SER A 127 -9.42 14.13 1.59
C SER A 127 -8.20 14.24 0.67
N LEU A 128 -8.02 13.26 -0.24
CA LEU A 128 -6.91 13.28 -1.20
C LEU A 128 -6.93 14.54 -2.06
N ILE A 129 -8.10 14.96 -2.56
CA ILE A 129 -8.26 16.21 -3.35
C ILE A 129 -7.93 17.43 -2.51
N LYS A 130 -8.41 17.51 -1.27
CA LYS A 130 -8.14 18.61 -0.35
C LYS A 130 -6.64 18.76 -0.08
N ASP A 131 -5.99 17.65 0.28
CA ASP A 131 -4.56 17.63 0.60
C ASP A 131 -3.70 17.95 -0.62
N TYR A 132 -4.07 17.45 -1.80
CA TYR A 132 -3.42 17.77 -3.06
C TYR A 132 -3.45 19.28 -3.33
N LYS A 133 -4.62 19.90 -3.22
CA LYS A 133 -4.77 21.35 -3.43
C LYS A 133 -3.97 22.16 -2.41
N ALA A 134 -4.00 21.75 -1.14
CA ALA A 134 -3.25 22.40 -0.08
C ALA A 134 -1.74 22.31 -0.31
N ALA A 135 -1.24 21.16 -0.79
CA ALA A 135 0.19 21.00 -1.09
C ALA A 135 0.67 21.96 -2.18
N PHE A 136 -0.10 22.15 -3.24
CA PHE A 136 0.24 23.13 -4.29
C PHE A 136 0.15 24.59 -3.81
N ALA A 137 -0.85 24.92 -3.00
CA ALA A 137 -0.97 26.25 -2.41
C ALA A 137 0.23 26.55 -1.50
N ASN A 138 0.67 25.60 -0.68
CA ASN A 138 1.85 25.76 0.18
C ASN A 138 3.14 25.89 -0.63
N ALA A 139 3.30 25.10 -1.71
CA ALA A 139 4.47 25.23 -2.59
C ALA A 139 4.54 26.58 -3.30
N ALA A 140 3.40 27.20 -3.60
CA ALA A 140 3.34 28.55 -4.20
C ALA A 140 3.77 29.64 -3.22
N SER A 141 3.69 29.41 -1.91
CA SER A 141 4.10 30.33 -0.84
C SER A 141 5.52 30.08 -0.33
N ASP A 142 6.37 29.45 -1.14
CA ASP A 142 7.76 29.13 -0.80
C ASP A 142 8.51 30.36 -0.28
N PRO A 143 9.07 30.31 0.95
CA PRO A 143 9.79 31.45 1.54
C PRO A 143 11.14 31.75 0.88
N PHE A 144 11.62 30.85 -0.01
CA PHE A 144 12.88 31.05 -0.76
C PHE A 144 12.69 31.70 -2.15
N LYS A 145 11.49 32.19 -2.44
CA LYS A 145 11.23 32.99 -3.65
C LYS A 145 11.60 34.42 -3.45
#